data_dfc14654e2c144c3d92e2513e4700a93
#
_entry.id   dfc14654e2c144c3d92e2513e4700a93
#
_cell.length_a   1.000
_cell.length_b   1.000
_cell.length_c   1.000
_cell.angle_alpha   90.00
_cell.angle_beta   90.00
_cell.angle_gamma   90.00
#
_symmetry.space_group_name_H-M   'P 1'
#
loop_
_entity.id
_entity.type
_entity.pdbx_description
1 polymer ?
#
loop_
_entity_poly.entity_id
_entity_poly.type
_entity_poly.pdbx_seq_one_letter_code
_entity_poly.pdbx_strand_id
1 'polypeptide(L)'
;QKRVRACTRVVYQGNKDMVITGRTMDWKEDTRSNIWIFPRGMERNGEVGKDPMRWKSKYGSVVTAAYDICSTDGMNEKGLVANLLWLAESSYPQWNGEKPALSIAAWVQYMLDNFATVNEAVSEIEKNTFDVVSDMMPDGTRMATLHLSISDATGDNAIFEYIDGKLNIHHNRSYQVMTNSPVFDQQLALDDYWKTIGGTTFFCLLYTS
;
A
#
# COMPACT_ATOMS: atom_id res chain seq x y z
N GLN A 1 -0.04 -29.60 6.19
CA GLN A 1 -0.38 -28.28 6.74
C GLN A 1 -0.23 -27.25 5.62
N LYS A 2 -1.35 -26.66 5.13
CA LYS A 2 -1.23 -25.52 4.21
C LYS A 2 -0.57 -24.40 5.02
N ARG A 3 0.63 -23.96 4.61
CA ARG A 3 1.24 -22.76 5.17
C ARG A 3 0.29 -21.58 4.85
N VAL A 4 -0.29 -21.00 5.86
CA VAL A 4 -0.98 -19.72 5.74
C VAL A 4 0.12 -18.71 5.42
N ARG A 5 -0.03 -17.98 4.33
CA ARG A 5 0.93 -16.98 3.88
C ARG A 5 0.28 -15.63 4.10
N ALA A 6 0.95 -14.79 4.84
CA ALA A 6 0.45 -13.48 5.21
C ALA A 6 1.55 -12.44 5.10
N CYS A 7 1.20 -11.27 4.59
CA CYS A 7 2.02 -10.08 4.71
C CYS A 7 1.58 -9.30 5.94
N THR A 8 2.50 -8.60 6.56
CA THR A 8 2.17 -7.68 7.66
C THR A 8 3.04 -6.44 7.54
N ARG A 9 2.43 -5.27 7.71
CA ARG A 9 3.10 -3.98 7.85
C ARG A 9 2.89 -3.47 9.26
N VAL A 10 3.95 -2.98 9.90
CA VAL A 10 3.94 -2.42 11.25
C VAL A 10 4.67 -1.08 11.24
N VAL A 11 4.10 -0.07 11.88
CA VAL A 11 4.76 1.20 12.18
C VAL A 11 5.05 1.29 13.67
N TYR A 12 6.32 1.31 14.00
CA TYR A 12 6.78 1.57 15.36
C TYR A 12 6.99 3.07 15.56
N GLN A 13 6.32 3.63 16.54
CA GLN A 13 6.48 5.01 16.98
C GLN A 13 7.26 5.00 18.30
N GLY A 14 8.57 5.24 18.19
CA GLY A 14 9.49 5.21 19.32
C GLY A 14 9.66 6.56 20.03
N ASN A 15 10.58 6.59 20.99
CA ASN A 15 10.99 7.82 21.65
C ASN A 15 11.78 8.73 20.70
N LYS A 16 11.78 10.05 20.94
CA LYS A 16 12.56 11.05 20.20
C LYS A 16 12.21 11.12 18.70
N ASP A 17 10.93 11.12 18.39
CA ASP A 17 10.41 11.24 17.02
C ASP A 17 10.89 10.14 16.04
N MET A 18 11.30 8.99 16.58
CA MET A 18 11.71 7.86 15.79
C MET A 18 10.47 7.14 15.26
N VAL A 19 10.33 7.06 13.93
CA VAL A 19 9.31 6.27 13.25
C VAL A 19 10.00 5.22 12.39
N ILE A 20 9.64 3.95 12.59
CA ILE A 20 10.18 2.83 11.81
C ILE A 20 9.01 2.06 11.23
N THR A 21 9.01 1.90 9.91
CA THR A 21 8.08 1.01 9.23
C THR A 21 8.77 -0.29 8.85
N GLY A 22 8.24 -1.41 9.32
CA GLY A 22 8.68 -2.75 8.96
C GLY A 22 7.59 -3.49 8.18
N ARG A 23 7.99 -4.38 7.28
CA ARG A 23 7.06 -5.17 6.49
C ARG A 23 7.61 -6.57 6.21
N THR A 24 6.76 -7.60 6.38
CA THR A 24 7.00 -8.96 5.93
C THR A 24 6.24 -9.26 4.64
N MET A 25 6.85 -10.00 3.73
CA MET A 25 6.19 -10.49 2.51
C MET A 25 6.30 -12.00 2.47
N ASP A 26 5.17 -12.68 2.67
CA ASP A 26 5.06 -14.12 2.54
C ASP A 26 4.33 -14.47 1.23
N TRP A 27 5.08 -14.74 0.19
CA TRP A 27 4.54 -15.04 -1.13
C TRP A 27 4.80 -16.50 -1.51
N LYS A 28 3.99 -17.05 -2.41
CA LYS A 28 4.07 -18.47 -2.81
C LYS A 28 5.32 -18.83 -3.61
N GLU A 29 5.96 -17.83 -4.21
CA GLU A 29 7.11 -17.97 -5.08
C GLU A 29 8.12 -16.84 -4.89
N ASP A 30 9.34 -17.01 -5.39
CA ASP A 30 10.34 -15.95 -5.40
C ASP A 30 9.91 -14.83 -6.34
N THR A 31 9.70 -13.65 -5.79
CA THR A 31 9.33 -12.44 -6.53
C THR A 31 10.51 -11.80 -7.25
N ARG A 32 11.73 -12.35 -7.10
CA ARG A 32 12.98 -11.82 -7.67
C ARG A 32 13.14 -10.32 -7.39
N SER A 33 12.90 -9.96 -6.12
CA SER A 33 12.87 -8.57 -5.68
C SER A 33 14.23 -7.91 -5.84
N ASN A 34 14.24 -6.77 -6.51
CA ASN A 34 15.39 -5.88 -6.62
C ASN A 34 15.13 -4.58 -5.87
N ILE A 35 16.20 -3.91 -5.45
CA ILE A 35 16.14 -2.56 -4.88
C ILE A 35 16.51 -1.57 -5.97
N TRP A 36 15.63 -0.60 -6.18
CA TRP A 36 15.81 0.48 -7.14
C TRP A 36 15.94 1.82 -6.45
N ILE A 37 16.83 2.67 -6.96
CA ILE A 37 16.99 4.06 -6.53
C ILE A 37 16.53 4.95 -7.68
N PHE A 38 15.47 5.73 -7.44
CA PHE A 38 14.92 6.65 -8.42
C PHE A 38 15.22 8.10 -8.03
N PRO A 39 15.87 8.88 -8.91
CA PRO A 39 16.11 10.29 -8.66
C PRO A 39 14.86 11.14 -8.85
N ARG A 40 14.90 12.37 -8.37
CA ARG A 40 13.92 13.41 -8.68
C ARG A 40 13.87 13.72 -10.17
N GLY A 41 12.75 14.23 -10.64
CA GLY A 41 12.62 14.79 -12.00
C GLY A 41 12.38 13.74 -13.08
N MET A 42 12.15 12.48 -12.73
CA MET A 42 11.80 11.45 -13.70
C MET A 42 10.38 11.66 -14.22
N GLU A 43 10.23 11.66 -15.54
CA GLU A 43 8.92 11.60 -16.19
C GLU A 43 8.33 10.19 -16.01
N ARG A 44 7.11 10.13 -15.56
CA ARG A 44 6.38 8.89 -15.24
C ARG A 44 5.02 8.87 -15.93
N ASN A 45 4.50 7.67 -16.09
CA ASN A 45 3.12 7.45 -16.52
C ASN A 45 2.46 6.37 -15.67
N GLY A 46 1.13 6.28 -15.75
CA GLY A 46 0.33 5.35 -14.95
C GLY A 46 0.40 3.89 -15.39
N GLU A 47 1.27 3.56 -16.35
CA GLU A 47 1.50 2.19 -16.85
C GLU A 47 0.25 1.47 -17.36
N VAL A 48 -0.72 2.23 -17.86
CA VAL A 48 -1.90 1.72 -18.56
C VAL A 48 -1.82 2.04 -20.05
N GLY A 49 -2.39 1.18 -20.90
CA GLY A 49 -2.24 1.30 -22.36
C GLY A 49 -2.96 2.48 -22.99
N LYS A 50 -4.01 3.03 -22.36
CA LYS A 50 -4.81 4.14 -22.86
C LYS A 50 -5.03 5.16 -21.78
N ASP A 51 -4.85 6.45 -22.11
CA ASP A 51 -5.00 7.60 -21.21
C ASP A 51 -4.33 7.41 -19.83
N PRO A 52 -3.03 7.09 -19.79
CA PRO A 52 -2.33 6.92 -18.53
C PRO A 52 -2.18 8.25 -17.82
N MET A 53 -2.33 8.23 -16.51
CA MET A 53 -1.95 9.34 -15.66
C MET A 53 -0.47 9.68 -15.89
N ARG A 54 -0.10 10.97 -15.89
CA ARG A 54 1.28 11.42 -16.11
C ARG A 54 1.73 12.35 -15.00
N TRP A 55 2.95 12.14 -14.53
CA TRP A 55 3.56 13.03 -13.53
C TRP A 55 5.07 13.10 -13.70
N LYS A 56 5.67 14.04 -13.00
CA LYS A 56 7.12 14.16 -12.84
C LYS A 56 7.46 14.01 -11.38
N SER A 57 8.37 13.09 -11.04
CA SER A 57 8.73 12.82 -9.64
C SER A 57 9.27 14.07 -8.95
N LYS A 58 8.61 14.48 -7.86
CA LYS A 58 9.05 15.59 -7.01
C LYS A 58 10.16 15.16 -6.07
N TYR A 59 10.13 13.90 -5.65
CA TYR A 59 11.06 13.33 -4.67
C TYR A 59 11.79 12.13 -5.22
N GLY A 60 13.05 11.94 -4.77
CA GLY A 60 13.78 10.72 -4.97
C GLY A 60 13.31 9.64 -4.00
N SER A 61 13.43 8.37 -4.41
CA SER A 61 12.96 7.24 -3.61
C SER A 61 13.85 6.02 -3.75
N VAL A 62 13.79 5.17 -2.72
CA VAL A 62 14.32 3.80 -2.75
C VAL A 62 13.15 2.86 -2.66
N VAL A 63 13.03 1.92 -3.59
CA VAL A 63 11.90 1.00 -3.66
C VAL A 63 12.36 -0.44 -3.82
N THR A 64 11.54 -1.37 -3.35
CA THR A 64 11.65 -2.79 -3.63
C THR A 64 10.63 -3.14 -4.70
N ALA A 65 11.10 -3.73 -5.79
CA ALA A 65 10.24 -4.18 -6.88
C ALA A 65 9.93 -5.67 -6.75
N ALA A 66 8.73 -6.08 -7.15
CA ALA A 66 8.38 -7.47 -7.39
C ALA A 66 8.39 -7.73 -8.90
N TYR A 67 9.08 -8.79 -9.32
CA TYR A 67 9.24 -9.24 -10.72
C TYR A 67 9.83 -8.16 -11.65
N ASP A 68 10.46 -7.12 -11.09
CA ASP A 68 10.89 -5.90 -11.80
C ASP A 68 9.76 -5.16 -12.57
N ILE A 69 8.50 -5.40 -12.18
CA ILE A 69 7.31 -4.82 -12.80
C ILE A 69 6.61 -3.83 -11.86
N CYS A 70 6.51 -4.18 -10.58
CA CYS A 70 5.70 -3.46 -9.60
C CYS A 70 6.57 -2.96 -8.44
N SER A 71 6.49 -1.67 -8.11
CA SER A 71 7.01 -1.15 -6.84
C SER A 71 6.08 -1.60 -5.70
N THR A 72 6.55 -2.50 -4.84
CA THR A 72 5.74 -3.05 -3.73
C THR A 72 5.93 -2.30 -2.44
N ASP A 73 7.13 -1.80 -2.19
CA ASP A 73 7.52 -1.14 -0.96
C ASP A 73 8.55 -0.07 -1.26
N GLY A 74 8.57 0.99 -0.47
CA GLY A 74 9.61 1.99 -0.63
C GLY A 74 9.48 3.15 0.33
N MET A 75 10.50 4.00 0.28
CA MET A 75 10.57 5.24 1.05
C MET A 75 11.13 6.35 0.17
N ASN A 76 10.55 7.54 0.26
CA ASN A 76 11.12 8.70 -0.39
C ASN A 76 12.02 9.52 0.56
N GLU A 77 12.73 10.48 0.00
CA GLU A 77 13.67 11.34 0.73
C GLU A 77 13.02 12.27 1.77
N LYS A 78 11.68 12.33 1.84
CA LYS A 78 10.92 13.04 2.86
C LYS A 78 10.49 12.16 4.02
N GLY A 79 10.78 10.85 3.93
CA GLY A 79 10.41 9.88 4.93
C GLY A 79 8.98 9.36 4.78
N LEU A 80 8.31 9.61 3.67
CA LEU A 80 7.08 8.91 3.32
C LEU A 80 7.41 7.48 2.91
N VAL A 81 6.80 6.51 3.58
CA VAL A 81 6.90 5.09 3.29
C VAL A 81 5.58 4.61 2.69
N ALA A 82 5.65 3.76 1.68
CA ALA A 82 4.48 3.14 1.06
C ALA A 82 4.68 1.62 0.95
N ASN A 83 3.63 0.85 1.24
CA ASN A 83 3.65 -0.61 1.23
C ASN A 83 2.38 -1.15 0.59
N LEU A 84 2.52 -2.09 -0.33
CA LEU A 84 1.43 -2.73 -1.05
C LEU A 84 1.31 -4.18 -0.58
N LEU A 85 0.16 -4.56 -0.02
CA LEU A 85 -0.12 -5.88 0.51
C LEU A 85 -1.29 -6.54 -0.23
N TRP A 86 -1.36 -7.85 -0.16
CA TRP A 86 -2.48 -8.61 -0.72
C TRP A 86 -3.74 -8.42 0.12
N LEU A 87 -4.88 -8.13 -0.54
CA LEU A 87 -6.21 -8.11 0.06
C LEU A 87 -7.17 -8.85 -0.87
N ALA A 88 -7.63 -10.02 -0.46
CA ALA A 88 -8.48 -10.86 -1.32
C ALA A 88 -9.82 -10.19 -1.68
N GLU A 89 -10.33 -9.35 -0.80
CA GLU A 89 -11.58 -8.61 -0.92
C GLU A 89 -11.50 -7.38 -1.82
N SER A 90 -10.28 -6.97 -2.23
CA SER A 90 -10.13 -5.80 -3.11
C SER A 90 -10.86 -5.99 -4.43
N SER A 91 -11.66 -5.00 -4.79
CA SER A 91 -12.42 -4.92 -6.03
C SER A 91 -12.33 -3.52 -6.60
N TYR A 92 -11.57 -3.37 -7.67
CA TYR A 92 -11.28 -2.08 -8.30
C TYR A 92 -12.43 -1.66 -9.23
N PRO A 93 -12.60 -0.34 -9.49
CA PRO A 93 -13.59 0.13 -10.45
C PRO A 93 -13.27 -0.39 -11.86
N GLN A 94 -14.31 -0.64 -12.64
CA GLN A 94 -14.13 -0.82 -14.07
C GLN A 94 -13.83 0.54 -14.68
N TRP A 95 -12.61 0.69 -15.20
CA TRP A 95 -12.23 1.94 -15.84
C TRP A 95 -13.04 2.16 -17.12
N ASN A 96 -13.72 3.30 -17.17
CA ASN A 96 -14.61 3.68 -18.28
C ASN A 96 -14.00 4.76 -19.21
N GLY A 97 -12.78 5.21 -18.92
CA GLY A 97 -12.07 6.25 -19.70
C GLY A 97 -12.48 7.68 -19.39
N GLU A 98 -13.29 7.94 -18.37
CA GLU A 98 -13.69 9.31 -17.98
C GLU A 98 -12.58 10.04 -17.23
N LYS A 99 -11.71 9.29 -16.55
CA LYS A 99 -10.56 9.81 -15.81
C LYS A 99 -9.27 9.15 -16.27
N PRO A 100 -8.13 9.81 -16.13
CA PRO A 100 -6.83 9.15 -16.30
C PRO A 100 -6.70 7.93 -15.39
N ALA A 101 -5.99 6.91 -15.86
CA ALA A 101 -5.82 5.69 -15.08
C ALA A 101 -4.38 5.54 -14.57
N LEU A 102 -4.28 4.97 -13.38
CA LEU A 102 -3.04 4.57 -12.71
C LEU A 102 -3.08 3.05 -12.47
N SER A 103 -2.11 2.33 -13.02
CA SER A 103 -1.95 0.90 -12.72
C SER A 103 -1.64 0.68 -11.25
N ILE A 104 -2.17 -0.37 -10.68
CA ILE A 104 -1.83 -0.84 -9.33
C ILE A 104 -0.32 -1.06 -9.17
N ALA A 105 0.39 -1.45 -10.24
CA ALA A 105 1.83 -1.64 -10.25
C ALA A 105 2.62 -0.34 -10.03
N ALA A 106 2.06 0.80 -10.45
CA ALA A 106 2.65 2.13 -10.30
C ALA A 106 2.17 2.89 -9.06
N TRP A 107 1.23 2.33 -8.29
CA TRP A 107 0.56 3.07 -7.20
C TRP A 107 1.51 3.47 -6.07
N VAL A 108 2.36 2.56 -5.59
CA VAL A 108 3.41 2.89 -4.60
C VAL A 108 4.33 3.98 -5.13
N GLN A 109 4.77 3.86 -6.39
CA GLN A 109 5.70 4.84 -6.98
C GLN A 109 5.05 6.21 -7.10
N TYR A 110 3.77 6.28 -7.48
CA TYR A 110 3.02 7.55 -7.54
C TYR A 110 2.97 8.26 -6.18
N MET A 111 2.72 7.52 -5.09
CA MET A 111 2.72 8.06 -3.74
C MET A 111 4.09 8.63 -3.35
N LEU A 112 5.14 7.85 -3.57
CA LEU A 112 6.51 8.24 -3.20
C LEU A 112 7.04 9.42 -4.03
N ASP A 113 6.66 9.49 -5.30
CA ASP A 113 7.11 10.56 -6.21
C ASP A 113 6.46 11.91 -5.88
N ASN A 114 5.23 11.94 -5.37
CA ASN A 114 4.42 13.14 -5.32
C ASN A 114 4.22 13.76 -3.93
N PHE A 115 4.27 12.97 -2.86
CA PHE A 115 3.88 13.42 -1.53
C PHE A 115 5.01 13.35 -0.51
N ALA A 116 5.08 14.36 0.37
CA ALA A 116 6.01 14.38 1.49
C ALA A 116 5.38 13.81 2.77
N THR A 117 4.06 13.91 2.91
CA THR A 117 3.32 13.50 4.11
C THR A 117 2.09 12.69 3.77
N VAL A 118 1.59 11.95 4.77
CA VAL A 118 0.33 11.20 4.66
C VAL A 118 -0.84 12.15 4.38
N ASN A 119 -0.89 13.28 5.08
CA ASN A 119 -1.97 14.25 4.91
C ASN A 119 -2.04 14.85 3.49
N GLU A 120 -0.87 15.16 2.88
CA GLU A 120 -0.83 15.59 1.47
C GLU A 120 -1.40 14.53 0.54
N ALA A 121 -0.99 13.27 0.73
CA ALA A 121 -1.45 12.16 -0.10
C ALA A 121 -2.96 11.94 0.05
N VAL A 122 -3.48 11.87 1.28
CA VAL A 122 -4.92 11.70 1.55
C VAL A 122 -5.72 12.83 0.90
N SER A 123 -5.32 14.09 1.11
CA SER A 123 -6.01 15.26 0.55
C SER A 123 -6.04 15.27 -0.99
N GLU A 124 -5.02 14.72 -1.64
CA GLU A 124 -5.00 14.62 -3.11
C GLU A 124 -5.88 13.47 -3.61
N ILE A 125 -5.77 12.30 -2.98
CA ILE A 125 -6.53 11.11 -3.39
C ILE A 125 -8.05 11.32 -3.18
N GLU A 126 -8.47 12.03 -2.13
CA GLU A 126 -9.87 12.39 -1.88
C GLU A 126 -10.50 13.23 -3.00
N LYS A 127 -9.71 13.95 -3.80
CA LYS A 127 -10.23 14.70 -4.96
C LYS A 127 -10.77 13.79 -6.07
N ASN A 128 -10.39 12.52 -6.05
CA ASN A 128 -10.88 11.48 -6.97
C ASN A 128 -10.68 11.86 -8.46
N THR A 129 -9.50 12.36 -8.80
CA THR A 129 -9.16 12.87 -10.14
C THR A 129 -8.66 11.82 -11.11
N PHE A 130 -8.39 10.60 -10.65
CA PHE A 130 -7.94 9.45 -11.45
C PHE A 130 -8.50 8.15 -10.85
N ASP A 131 -8.46 7.09 -11.64
CA ASP A 131 -8.83 5.75 -11.20
C ASP A 131 -7.60 4.87 -11.07
N VAL A 132 -7.51 4.11 -9.96
CA VAL A 132 -6.54 3.01 -9.86
C VAL A 132 -7.16 1.77 -10.48
N VAL A 133 -6.43 1.15 -11.41
CA VAL A 133 -6.86 -0.05 -12.11
C VAL A 133 -5.97 -1.23 -11.77
N SER A 134 -6.60 -2.39 -11.61
CA SER A 134 -5.87 -3.62 -11.37
C SER A 134 -5.26 -4.16 -12.66
N ASP A 135 -4.15 -4.87 -12.52
CA ASP A 135 -3.48 -5.58 -13.59
C ASP A 135 -3.48 -7.09 -13.37
N MET A 136 -3.26 -7.82 -14.46
CA MET A 136 -3.07 -9.26 -14.40
C MET A 136 -1.77 -9.59 -13.66
N MET A 137 -1.83 -10.57 -12.75
CA MET A 137 -0.61 -11.11 -12.13
C MET A 137 0.34 -11.65 -13.21
N PRO A 138 1.68 -11.62 -12.98
CA PRO A 138 2.66 -12.07 -13.98
C PRO A 138 2.46 -13.51 -14.46
N ASP A 139 1.85 -14.36 -13.65
CA ASP A 139 1.49 -15.74 -14.01
C ASP A 139 0.25 -15.85 -14.90
N GLY A 140 -0.42 -14.73 -15.18
CA GLY A 140 -1.61 -14.66 -16.03
C GLY A 140 -2.87 -15.35 -15.47
N THR A 141 -2.85 -15.75 -14.18
CA THR A 141 -3.92 -16.57 -13.60
C THR A 141 -5.08 -15.76 -13.02
N ARG A 142 -4.82 -14.53 -12.57
CA ARG A 142 -5.82 -13.68 -11.90
C ARG A 142 -5.41 -12.20 -11.89
N MET A 143 -6.38 -11.34 -11.68
CA MET A 143 -6.11 -9.93 -11.39
C MET A 143 -5.45 -9.77 -10.00
N ALA A 144 -4.59 -8.79 -9.87
CA ALA A 144 -4.00 -8.42 -8.59
C ALA A 144 -5.06 -7.79 -7.68
N THR A 145 -5.17 -8.27 -6.44
CA THR A 145 -6.06 -7.72 -5.42
C THR A 145 -5.21 -7.25 -4.24
N LEU A 146 -4.98 -5.95 -4.16
CA LEU A 146 -4.03 -5.36 -3.23
C LEU A 146 -4.68 -4.19 -2.49
N HIS A 147 -4.12 -3.81 -1.36
CA HIS A 147 -4.38 -2.55 -0.68
C HIS A 147 -3.07 -1.85 -0.33
N LEU A 148 -3.12 -0.54 -0.22
CA LEU A 148 -1.96 0.30 0.00
C LEU A 148 -1.98 0.89 1.40
N SER A 149 -0.83 0.89 2.09
CA SER A 149 -0.63 1.72 3.28
C SER A 149 0.50 2.70 3.06
N ILE A 150 0.36 3.88 3.66
CA ILE A 150 1.43 4.86 3.77
C ILE A 150 1.64 5.28 5.22
N SER A 151 2.87 5.67 5.54
CA SER A 151 3.24 6.29 6.81
C SER A 151 4.31 7.34 6.58
N ASP A 152 4.39 8.34 7.45
CA ASP A 152 5.40 9.40 7.31
C ASP A 152 6.27 9.58 8.57
N ALA A 153 7.23 10.50 8.48
CA ALA A 153 8.17 10.77 9.55
C ALA A 153 7.52 11.33 10.82
N THR A 154 6.27 11.80 10.77
CA THR A 154 5.52 12.25 11.95
C THR A 154 4.83 11.09 12.67
N GLY A 155 4.80 9.91 12.04
CA GLY A 155 4.07 8.74 12.50
C GLY A 155 2.60 8.73 12.10
N ASP A 156 2.18 9.61 11.20
CA ASP A 156 0.84 9.56 10.61
C ASP A 156 0.71 8.39 9.65
N ASN A 157 -0.51 7.86 9.49
CA ASN A 157 -0.78 6.63 8.75
C ASN A 157 -2.08 6.71 7.96
N ALA A 158 -2.07 6.21 6.74
CA ALA A 158 -3.30 5.97 5.99
C ALA A 158 -3.27 4.62 5.26
N ILE A 159 -4.44 4.03 5.10
CA ILE A 159 -4.68 2.77 4.38
C ILE A 159 -5.75 3.03 3.33
N PHE A 160 -5.51 2.55 2.12
CA PHE A 160 -6.37 2.75 0.95
C PHE A 160 -6.83 1.39 0.44
N GLU A 161 -8.13 1.15 0.45
CA GLU A 161 -8.75 -0.10 0.03
C GLU A 161 -9.84 0.16 -1.02
N TYR A 162 -9.80 -0.58 -2.11
CA TYR A 162 -10.89 -0.59 -3.09
C TYR A 162 -11.83 -1.75 -2.78
N ILE A 163 -13.06 -1.46 -2.35
CA ILE A 163 -14.10 -2.44 -2.04
C ILE A 163 -15.33 -2.10 -2.86
N ASP A 164 -15.84 -3.07 -3.61
CA ASP A 164 -16.98 -2.89 -4.52
C ASP A 164 -16.81 -1.70 -5.48
N GLY A 165 -15.58 -1.53 -5.99
CA GLY A 165 -15.24 -0.44 -6.91
C GLY A 165 -15.12 0.93 -6.27
N LYS A 166 -15.22 1.04 -4.94
CA LYS A 166 -15.13 2.31 -4.20
C LYS A 166 -13.86 2.36 -3.37
N LEU A 167 -13.21 3.51 -3.38
CA LEU A 167 -12.06 3.77 -2.52
C LEU A 167 -12.51 4.08 -1.10
N ASN A 168 -12.01 3.33 -0.13
CA ASN A 168 -12.10 3.60 1.30
C ASN A 168 -10.73 4.07 1.79
N ILE A 169 -10.70 5.17 2.52
CA ILE A 169 -9.48 5.76 3.09
C ILE A 169 -9.61 5.73 4.61
N HIS A 170 -8.73 4.96 5.24
CA HIS A 170 -8.62 4.89 6.69
C HIS A 170 -7.41 5.75 7.10
N HIS A 171 -7.64 6.90 7.70
CA HIS A 171 -6.58 7.85 8.06
C HIS A 171 -6.57 8.10 9.56
N ASN A 172 -5.54 7.61 10.23
CA ASN A 172 -5.32 7.84 11.66
C ASN A 172 -3.90 7.45 12.06
N ARG A 173 -3.27 8.27 12.90
CA ARG A 173 -1.95 8.00 13.48
C ARG A 173 -1.89 6.67 14.25
N SER A 174 -2.98 6.20 14.81
CA SER A 174 -3.08 4.93 15.55
C SER A 174 -3.12 3.68 14.67
N TYR A 175 -3.28 3.80 13.36
CA TYR A 175 -3.36 2.68 12.42
C TYR A 175 -1.97 2.13 12.08
N GLN A 176 -1.33 1.57 13.11
CA GLN A 176 0.08 1.14 13.04
C GLN A 176 0.29 -0.23 12.43
N VAL A 177 -0.73 -1.07 12.35
CA VAL A 177 -0.64 -2.44 11.83
C VAL A 177 -1.65 -2.64 10.72
N MET A 178 -1.21 -3.27 9.63
CA MET A 178 -2.06 -3.74 8.55
C MET A 178 -1.56 -5.10 8.09
N THR A 179 -2.45 -6.05 7.93
CA THR A 179 -2.16 -7.37 7.37
C THR A 179 -2.93 -7.56 6.04
N ASN A 180 -3.02 -8.77 5.52
CA ASN A 180 -3.81 -9.08 4.33
C ASN A 180 -5.32 -8.96 4.60
N SER A 181 -6.08 -10.04 4.38
CA SER A 181 -7.50 -10.12 4.72
C SER A 181 -7.71 -10.22 6.24
N PRO A 182 -8.84 -9.76 6.77
CA PRO A 182 -9.95 -9.10 6.06
C PRO A 182 -9.73 -7.61 5.80
N VAL A 183 -10.73 -6.92 5.24
CA VAL A 183 -10.72 -5.45 5.08
C VAL A 183 -10.42 -4.74 6.41
N PHE A 184 -9.86 -3.56 6.35
CA PHE A 184 -9.24 -2.90 7.50
C PHE A 184 -10.21 -2.63 8.67
N ASP A 185 -11.46 -2.27 8.41
CA ASP A 185 -12.47 -2.12 9.47
C ASP A 185 -12.70 -3.42 10.25
N GLN A 186 -12.66 -4.57 9.58
CA GLN A 186 -12.77 -5.86 10.25
C GLN A 186 -11.48 -6.21 11.00
N GLN A 187 -10.30 -5.78 10.51
CA GLN A 187 -9.05 -5.93 11.27
C GLN A 187 -9.12 -5.14 12.59
N LEU A 188 -9.65 -3.93 12.57
CA LEU A 188 -9.87 -3.13 13.80
C LEU A 188 -10.84 -3.80 14.76
N ALA A 189 -11.96 -4.34 14.26
CA ALA A 189 -12.93 -5.06 15.09
C ALA A 189 -12.33 -6.32 15.72
N LEU A 190 -11.49 -7.05 14.99
CA LEU A 190 -10.76 -8.20 15.51
C LEU A 190 -9.74 -7.79 16.59
N ASP A 191 -9.02 -6.69 16.38
CA ASP A 191 -8.07 -6.16 17.37
C ASP A 191 -8.79 -5.79 18.67
N ASP A 192 -9.91 -5.10 18.58
CA ASP A 192 -10.72 -4.73 19.75
C ASP A 192 -11.27 -5.97 20.49
N TYR A 193 -11.74 -6.97 19.74
CA TYR A 193 -12.18 -8.24 20.34
C TYR A 193 -11.05 -8.92 21.13
N TRP A 194 -9.86 -9.02 20.54
CA TRP A 194 -8.74 -9.70 21.18
C TRP A 194 -8.16 -8.93 22.37
N LYS A 195 -8.20 -7.61 22.37
CA LYS A 195 -7.82 -6.78 23.54
C LYS A 195 -8.65 -7.10 24.77
N THR A 196 -9.88 -7.61 24.60
CA THR A 196 -10.78 -7.95 25.72
C THR A 196 -10.54 -9.34 26.29
N ILE A 197 -9.80 -10.24 25.63
CA ILE A 197 -9.68 -11.67 25.97
C ILE A 197 -8.39 -12.02 26.74
N GLY A 198 -7.68 -11.07 27.33
CA GLY A 198 -6.57 -11.36 28.23
C GLY A 198 -5.19 -10.86 27.81
N GLY A 199 -4.23 -10.93 28.72
CA GLY A 199 -2.95 -10.20 28.75
C GLY A 199 -1.89 -10.55 27.70
N THR A 200 -2.22 -11.15 26.59
CA THR A 200 -1.31 -11.45 25.48
C THR A 200 -1.67 -10.66 24.21
N THR A 201 -2.03 -9.45 24.36
CA THR A 201 -2.64 -8.54 23.38
C THR A 201 -1.82 -8.27 22.12
N PHE A 202 -0.54 -8.57 22.09
CA PHE A 202 0.36 -8.10 21.03
C PHE A 202 0.45 -8.98 19.78
N PHE A 203 -0.09 -10.18 19.79
CA PHE A 203 0.23 -11.16 18.75
C PHE A 203 -0.96 -11.68 17.93
N CYS A 204 -2.16 -11.22 18.19
CA CYS A 204 -3.34 -11.90 17.64
C CYS A 204 -3.65 -11.53 16.18
N LEU A 205 -3.40 -10.31 15.75
CA LEU A 205 -3.58 -9.92 14.35
C LEU A 205 -2.58 -10.59 13.40
N LEU A 206 -1.44 -11.01 13.92
CA LEU A 206 -0.39 -11.69 13.14
C LEU A 206 -0.73 -13.15 12.80
N TYR A 207 -1.70 -13.76 13.48
CA TYR A 207 -2.03 -15.19 13.33
C TYR A 207 -3.37 -15.49 12.68
N THR A 208 -4.19 -14.50 12.36
CA THR A 208 -5.54 -14.70 11.82
C THR A 208 -5.66 -14.48 10.31
N SER A 209 -4.56 -14.28 9.63
CA SER A 209 -4.52 -14.13 8.17
C SER A 209 -4.02 -15.37 7.44
#